data_9a6a8b8b99e084e8e1fb7fa33d8c39ff
#
_entry.id   9a6a8b8b99e084e8e1fb7fa33d8c39ff
#
_cell.length_a   1.000
_cell.length_b   1.000
_cell.length_c   1.000
_cell.angle_alpha   90.00
_cell.angle_beta   90.00
_cell.angle_gamma   90.00
#
_symmetry.space_group_name_H-M   'P 1'
#
loop_
_entity.id
_entity.type
_entity.pdbx_description
1 polymer ?
#
loop_
_entity_poly.entity_id
_entity_poly.type
_entity_poly.pdbx_seq_one_letter_code
_entity_poly.pdbx_strand_id
1 'polypeptide(L)'
;PQCFLRDLDSTNGTFVNGIRVDTAHLKHGDRIQGGETVLEVEVAAEPSKLPFEPYARIDKTEPSLITVLCLNCGVPSNAEASRPDAKLSFVCDDCREKLRQNPQPIPGYQMMRVLGQGGMGSVMLARSEKDGQAVAIKTLLPEVAVSEQSLKRFMREIEVAASLQHPHIVSYIEHGTHNGIVFLVTEYVSGMDAAKLAKVRGGKLSYKEVAKIIEQTLAALDFAHGKGFVHRDIKEQNILVNGS
;
A
#
# COMPACT_ATOMS: atom_id res chain seq x y z
N PRO A 1 9.04 29.40 -6.77
CA PRO A 1 7.95 28.60 -7.33
C PRO A 1 6.62 29.14 -6.83
N GLN A 2 5.68 29.44 -7.76
CA GLN A 2 4.34 29.87 -7.36
C GLN A 2 3.51 28.61 -7.12
N CYS A 3 2.96 28.47 -5.91
CA CYS A 3 2.06 27.39 -5.57
C CYS A 3 0.63 27.85 -5.82
N PHE A 4 -0.17 27.03 -6.52
CA PHE A 4 -1.52 27.37 -6.93
C PHE A 4 -2.48 26.26 -6.51
N LEU A 5 -3.61 26.63 -5.92
CA LEU A 5 -4.68 25.75 -5.51
C LEU A 5 -5.91 25.99 -6.42
N ARG A 6 -6.59 24.91 -6.80
CA ARG A 6 -7.90 24.97 -7.47
C ARG A 6 -8.84 23.95 -6.82
N ASP A 7 -10.03 24.37 -6.46
CA ASP A 7 -11.12 23.46 -6.07
C ASP A 7 -11.69 22.81 -7.35
N LEU A 8 -11.90 21.51 -7.31
CA LEU A 8 -12.48 20.71 -8.41
C LEU A 8 -13.93 20.33 -8.07
N ASP A 9 -14.74 21.34 -7.72
CA ASP A 9 -16.16 21.20 -7.36
C ASP A 9 -16.37 20.25 -6.16
N SER A 10 -15.55 20.43 -5.11
CA SER A 10 -15.65 19.62 -3.90
C SER A 10 -16.98 19.87 -3.17
N THR A 11 -17.63 18.79 -2.68
CA THR A 11 -18.94 18.85 -2.01
C THR A 11 -18.95 19.78 -0.80
N ASN A 12 -17.85 19.82 -0.03
CA ASN A 12 -17.74 20.62 1.20
C ASN A 12 -17.07 21.98 0.98
N GLY A 13 -16.58 22.26 -0.23
CA GLY A 13 -15.77 23.42 -0.57
C GLY A 13 -14.35 23.34 -0.05
N THR A 14 -13.45 24.13 -0.67
CA THR A 14 -12.08 24.29 -0.26
C THR A 14 -11.89 25.70 0.32
N PHE A 15 -11.22 25.79 1.47
CA PHE A 15 -11.00 27.05 2.17
C PHE A 15 -9.50 27.32 2.29
N VAL A 16 -9.10 28.56 2.10
CA VAL A 16 -7.75 29.04 2.41
C VAL A 16 -7.85 30.12 3.48
N ASN A 17 -7.19 29.90 4.61
CA ASN A 17 -7.25 30.78 5.78
C ASN A 17 -8.70 31.06 6.24
N GLY A 18 -9.58 30.05 6.14
CA GLY A 18 -10.99 30.17 6.51
C GLY A 18 -11.90 30.80 5.44
N ILE A 19 -11.37 31.24 4.31
CA ILE A 19 -12.12 31.82 3.18
C ILE A 19 -12.32 30.74 2.11
N ARG A 20 -13.57 30.52 1.70
CA ARG A 20 -13.89 29.59 0.61
C ARG A 20 -13.34 30.12 -0.70
N VAL A 21 -12.67 29.25 -1.47
CA VAL A 21 -12.01 29.60 -2.73
C VAL A 21 -12.26 28.55 -3.79
N ASP A 22 -12.45 28.98 -5.04
CA ASP A 22 -12.44 28.12 -6.20
C ASP A 22 -10.99 27.99 -6.72
N THR A 23 -10.22 29.07 -6.59
CA THR A 23 -8.79 29.11 -6.93
C THR A 23 -8.06 30.06 -5.98
N ALA A 24 -6.82 29.72 -5.61
CA ALA A 24 -5.99 30.58 -4.78
C ALA A 24 -4.50 30.42 -5.09
N HIS A 25 -3.75 31.52 -5.03
CA HIS A 25 -2.29 31.48 -4.93
C HIS A 25 -1.92 31.29 -3.47
N LEU A 26 -1.14 30.25 -3.20
CA LEU A 26 -0.74 29.88 -1.85
C LEU A 26 0.62 30.51 -1.49
N LYS A 27 0.73 30.96 -0.26
CA LYS A 27 1.96 31.48 0.36
C LYS A 27 2.38 30.59 1.52
N HIS A 28 3.63 30.72 1.94
CA HIS A 28 4.11 30.06 3.16
C HIS A 28 3.24 30.47 4.37
N GLY A 29 2.81 29.48 5.15
CA GLY A 29 1.94 29.66 6.30
C GLY A 29 0.44 29.68 6.00
N ASP A 30 0.02 29.61 4.72
CA ASP A 30 -1.40 29.50 4.39
C ASP A 30 -1.96 28.18 4.88
N ARG A 31 -3.20 28.21 5.38
CA ARG A 31 -3.92 27.02 5.85
C ARG A 31 -5.02 26.67 4.87
N ILE A 32 -4.92 25.48 4.29
CA ILE A 32 -5.93 24.92 3.37
C ILE A 32 -6.82 23.98 4.18
N GLN A 33 -8.14 24.14 4.06
CA GLN A 33 -9.10 23.26 4.70
C GLN A 33 -10.04 22.65 3.65
N GLY A 34 -10.21 21.32 3.72
CA GLY A 34 -11.21 20.56 2.98
C GLY A 34 -11.94 19.59 3.92
N GLY A 35 -13.20 19.86 4.21
CA GLY A 35 -13.95 19.13 5.23
C GLY A 35 -13.33 19.30 6.62
N GLU A 36 -12.98 18.21 7.30
CA GLU A 36 -12.31 18.25 8.62
C GLU A 36 -10.77 18.30 8.51
N THR A 37 -10.22 18.16 7.32
CA THR A 37 -8.76 18.15 7.10
C THR A 37 -8.24 19.57 6.93
N VAL A 38 -7.19 19.90 7.69
CA VAL A 38 -6.46 21.19 7.58
C VAL A 38 -5.01 20.90 7.26
N LEU A 39 -4.49 21.55 6.22
CA LEU A 39 -3.09 21.49 5.79
C LEU A 39 -2.48 22.89 5.93
N GLU A 40 -1.22 22.99 6.35
CA GLU A 40 -0.46 24.23 6.36
C GLU A 40 0.56 24.22 5.22
N VAL A 41 0.63 25.31 4.47
CA VAL A 41 1.53 25.46 3.32
C VAL A 41 2.90 25.88 3.79
N GLU A 42 3.91 25.05 3.56
CA GLU A 42 5.30 25.38 3.81
C GLU A 42 6.02 25.62 2.47
N VAL A 43 6.34 26.87 2.16
CA VAL A 43 7.16 27.23 1.00
C VAL A 43 8.61 27.33 1.46
N ALA A 44 9.46 26.38 1.10
CA ALA A 44 10.89 26.47 1.38
C ALA A 44 11.50 27.61 0.55
N ALA A 45 12.13 28.55 1.22
CA ALA A 45 13.08 29.46 0.59
C ALA A 45 14.23 28.59 0.02
N GLU A 46 14.62 28.85 -1.22
CA GLU A 46 15.58 28.13 -2.08
C GLU A 46 16.34 26.95 -1.45
N PRO A 47 16.48 25.79 -2.15
CA PRO A 47 17.21 24.66 -1.61
C PRO A 47 18.63 25.13 -1.29
N SER A 48 18.97 25.19 0.01
CA SER A 48 20.35 25.31 0.45
C SER A 48 21.15 24.27 -0.31
N LYS A 49 22.22 24.71 -0.98
CA LYS A 49 23.21 23.84 -1.62
C LYS A 49 23.87 22.98 -0.54
N LEU A 50 23.18 21.92 -0.13
CA LEU A 50 23.89 20.81 0.51
C LEU A 50 24.80 20.22 -0.57
N PRO A 51 26.09 20.01 -0.29
CA PRO A 51 26.99 19.38 -1.23
C PRO A 51 26.40 18.00 -1.53
N PHE A 52 26.02 17.79 -2.79
CA PHE A 52 25.70 16.49 -3.34
C PHE A 52 27.05 15.75 -3.40
N GLU A 53 27.34 14.95 -2.39
CA GLU A 53 28.40 13.96 -2.51
C GLU A 53 27.93 12.94 -3.55
N PRO A 54 28.62 12.83 -4.70
CA PRO A 54 28.29 11.78 -5.66
C PRO A 54 28.48 10.45 -4.95
N TYR A 55 27.44 9.61 -4.98
CA TYR A 55 27.53 8.22 -4.53
C TYR A 55 28.84 7.62 -5.02
N ALA A 56 29.68 7.19 -4.08
CA ALA A 56 30.89 6.45 -4.38
C ALA A 56 30.52 5.32 -5.35
N ARG A 57 31.26 5.23 -6.46
CA ARG A 57 31.12 4.13 -7.41
C ARG A 57 31.24 2.84 -6.63
N ILE A 58 30.15 2.08 -6.53
CA ILE A 58 30.15 0.74 -5.97
C ILE A 58 31.02 -0.09 -6.93
N ASP A 59 32.16 -0.48 -6.44
CA ASP A 59 33.05 -1.38 -7.13
C ASP A 59 32.36 -2.74 -7.32
N LYS A 60 32.23 -3.20 -8.56
CA LYS A 60 31.38 -4.33 -8.95
C LYS A 60 31.97 -5.71 -8.61
N THR A 61 32.84 -5.83 -7.64
CA THR A 61 33.66 -7.04 -7.44
C THR A 61 33.38 -7.84 -6.14
N GLU A 62 32.47 -7.39 -5.26
CA GLU A 62 32.04 -8.24 -4.14
C GLU A 62 30.52 -8.47 -4.18
N PRO A 63 30.05 -9.71 -3.99
CA PRO A 63 28.62 -9.98 -3.85
C PRO A 63 28.12 -9.27 -2.59
N SER A 64 27.34 -8.22 -2.76
CA SER A 64 26.73 -7.52 -1.64
C SER A 64 25.70 -8.45 -0.98
N LEU A 65 26.00 -8.90 0.25
CA LEU A 65 25.05 -9.62 1.08
C LEU A 65 23.90 -8.68 1.46
N ILE A 66 22.72 -8.99 1.00
CA ILE A 66 21.50 -8.30 1.45
C ILE A 66 20.87 -9.09 2.57
N THR A 67 20.52 -8.38 3.65
CA THR A 67 19.74 -8.97 4.75
C THR A 67 18.27 -9.03 4.32
N VAL A 68 17.75 -10.24 4.17
CA VAL A 68 16.33 -10.51 3.91
C VAL A 68 15.66 -11.00 5.18
N LEU A 69 14.44 -10.57 5.42
CA LEU A 69 13.66 -11.00 6.58
C LEU A 69 12.71 -12.14 6.20
N CYS A 70 12.60 -13.15 7.08
CA CYS A 70 11.61 -14.19 6.91
C CYS A 70 10.20 -13.57 6.87
N LEU A 71 9.43 -13.84 5.82
CA LEU A 71 8.08 -13.29 5.63
C LEU A 71 7.10 -13.67 6.74
N ASN A 72 7.33 -14.79 7.43
CA ASN A 72 6.45 -15.26 8.49
C ASN A 72 6.86 -14.79 9.89
N CYS A 73 8.11 -14.98 10.29
CA CYS A 73 8.58 -14.70 11.66
C CYS A 73 9.50 -13.48 11.79
N GLY A 74 9.92 -12.88 10.68
CA GLY A 74 10.80 -11.71 10.66
C GLY A 74 12.28 -12.00 10.98
N VAL A 75 12.68 -13.27 11.16
CA VAL A 75 14.09 -13.62 11.42
C VAL A 75 14.95 -13.21 10.22
N PRO A 76 16.06 -12.46 10.43
CA PRO A 76 16.95 -12.06 9.36
C PRO A 76 17.78 -13.24 8.83
N SER A 77 18.04 -13.24 7.54
CA SER A 77 18.99 -14.11 6.85
C SER A 77 19.77 -13.32 5.84
N ASN A 78 21.02 -13.74 5.61
CA ASN A 78 21.86 -13.15 4.58
C ASN A 78 21.65 -13.93 3.27
N ALA A 79 21.24 -13.24 2.22
CA ALA A 79 21.12 -13.79 0.88
C ALA A 79 22.10 -13.10 -0.07
N GLU A 80 22.72 -13.89 -0.96
CA GLU A 80 23.53 -13.32 -2.03
C GLU A 80 22.62 -12.67 -3.06
N ALA A 81 22.91 -11.42 -3.39
CA ALA A 81 22.18 -10.66 -4.42
C ALA A 81 22.58 -11.14 -5.82
N SER A 82 22.13 -12.34 -6.21
CA SER A 82 22.46 -12.92 -7.51
C SER A 82 21.62 -12.35 -8.67
N ARG A 83 20.53 -11.59 -8.39
CA ARG A 83 19.68 -10.95 -9.41
C ARG A 83 19.01 -9.70 -8.86
N PRO A 84 19.12 -8.54 -9.55
CA PRO A 84 18.48 -7.28 -9.11
C PRO A 84 16.95 -7.29 -9.17
N ASP A 85 16.34 -8.25 -9.87
CA ASP A 85 14.88 -8.32 -10.10
C ASP A 85 14.16 -9.37 -9.26
N ALA A 86 14.87 -10.12 -8.39
CA ALA A 86 14.23 -11.07 -7.51
C ALA A 86 13.53 -10.32 -6.37
N LYS A 87 12.20 -10.29 -6.39
CA LYS A 87 11.38 -10.07 -5.18
C LYS A 87 11.70 -11.21 -4.22
N LEU A 88 12.76 -11.05 -3.41
CA LEU A 88 13.28 -12.07 -2.50
C LEU A 88 12.26 -12.30 -1.37
N SER A 89 11.31 -13.19 -1.61
CA SER A 89 10.40 -13.69 -0.58
C SER A 89 11.07 -14.87 0.13
N PHE A 90 11.71 -14.58 1.26
CA PHE A 90 12.39 -15.58 2.08
C PHE A 90 11.48 -16.14 3.17
N VAL A 91 11.46 -17.44 3.34
CA VAL A 91 10.82 -18.15 4.47
C VAL A 91 11.86 -19.07 5.09
N CYS A 92 12.17 -18.87 6.38
CA CYS A 92 13.14 -19.70 7.10
C CYS A 92 12.67 -21.14 7.22
N ASP A 93 13.60 -22.07 7.42
CA ASP A 93 13.28 -23.51 7.42
C ASP A 93 12.32 -23.91 8.53
N ASP A 94 12.43 -23.31 9.72
CA ASP A 94 11.48 -23.55 10.84
C ASP A 94 10.04 -23.15 10.47
N CYS A 95 9.89 -22.00 9.82
CA CYS A 95 8.57 -21.57 9.34
C CYS A 95 8.06 -22.46 8.21
N ARG A 96 8.92 -22.90 7.31
CA ARG A 96 8.58 -23.78 6.21
C ARG A 96 8.09 -25.14 6.73
N GLU A 97 8.74 -25.69 7.73
CA GLU A 97 8.32 -26.96 8.34
C GLU A 97 6.98 -26.83 9.07
N LYS A 98 6.79 -25.77 9.88
CA LYS A 98 5.50 -25.47 10.53
C LYS A 98 4.35 -25.32 9.53
N LEU A 99 4.60 -24.67 8.38
CA LEU A 99 3.59 -24.51 7.33
C LEU A 99 3.21 -25.83 6.65
N ARG A 100 4.15 -26.78 6.51
CA ARG A 100 3.89 -28.12 5.95
C ARG A 100 2.97 -28.95 6.85
N GLN A 101 3.04 -28.73 8.17
CA GLN A 101 2.29 -29.49 9.14
C GLN A 101 0.85 -29.00 9.33
N ASN A 102 0.53 -27.79 8.86
CA ASN A 102 -0.80 -27.20 9.00
C ASN A 102 -1.60 -27.34 7.69
N PRO A 103 -2.86 -27.83 7.74
CA PRO A 103 -3.73 -27.86 6.56
C PRO A 103 -3.96 -26.44 6.03
N GLN A 104 -3.81 -26.29 4.72
CA GLN A 104 -4.00 -25.01 4.07
C GLN A 104 -5.48 -24.81 3.69
N PRO A 105 -6.13 -23.71 4.13
CA PRO A 105 -7.55 -23.49 3.89
C PRO A 105 -7.87 -23.17 2.44
N ILE A 106 -6.87 -22.74 1.65
CA ILE A 106 -7.01 -22.40 0.23
C ILE A 106 -5.96 -23.17 -0.56
N PRO A 107 -6.34 -24.08 -1.47
CA PRO A 107 -5.41 -24.84 -2.28
C PRO A 107 -4.50 -23.96 -3.11
N GLY A 108 -3.24 -24.36 -3.26
CA GLY A 108 -2.23 -23.62 -4.05
C GLY A 108 -1.57 -22.47 -3.29
N TYR A 109 -1.94 -22.24 -2.02
CA TYR A 109 -1.36 -21.18 -1.19
C TYR A 109 -0.96 -21.66 0.19
N GLN A 110 0.26 -21.40 0.58
CA GLN A 110 0.76 -21.59 1.94
C GLN A 110 0.45 -20.32 2.77
N MET A 111 -0.55 -20.41 3.63
CA MET A 111 -0.93 -19.31 4.53
C MET A 111 0.13 -19.12 5.61
N MET A 112 0.61 -17.89 5.81
CA MET A 112 1.76 -17.60 6.66
C MET A 112 1.36 -16.85 7.93
N ARG A 113 1.00 -15.58 7.82
CA ARG A 113 0.64 -14.75 8.97
C ARG A 113 -0.51 -13.80 8.64
N VAL A 114 -1.21 -13.37 9.68
CA VAL A 114 -2.26 -12.36 9.55
C VAL A 114 -1.63 -11.00 9.26
N LEU A 115 -2.11 -10.31 8.22
CA LEU A 115 -1.79 -8.93 7.90
C LEU A 115 -2.80 -7.97 8.52
N GLY A 116 -4.06 -8.38 8.57
CA GLY A 116 -5.15 -7.62 9.15
C GLY A 116 -6.36 -8.50 9.44
N GLN A 117 -7.18 -8.10 10.40
CA GLN A 117 -8.41 -8.76 10.77
C GLN A 117 -9.51 -7.73 11.00
N GLY A 118 -10.70 -8.01 10.51
CA GLY A 118 -11.86 -7.14 10.64
C GLY A 118 -13.16 -7.93 10.76
N GLY A 119 -14.28 -7.23 10.92
CA GLY A 119 -15.59 -7.87 11.13
C GLY A 119 -16.09 -8.72 9.95
N MET A 120 -15.54 -8.57 8.76
CA MET A 120 -15.94 -9.33 7.57
C MET A 120 -15.03 -10.52 7.27
N GLY A 121 -13.82 -10.57 7.86
CA GLY A 121 -12.85 -11.61 7.59
C GLY A 121 -11.42 -11.19 7.91
N SER A 122 -10.47 -11.88 7.33
CA SER A 122 -9.05 -11.64 7.55
C SER A 122 -8.28 -11.43 6.25
N VAL A 123 -7.18 -10.71 6.35
CA VAL A 123 -6.17 -10.60 5.28
C VAL A 123 -4.93 -11.33 5.75
N MET A 124 -4.51 -12.32 4.99
CA MET A 124 -3.36 -13.18 5.27
C MET A 124 -2.24 -12.90 4.29
N LEU A 125 -1.01 -12.87 4.77
CA LEU A 125 0.14 -13.11 3.91
C LEU A 125 0.19 -14.59 3.57
N ALA A 126 0.33 -14.90 2.29
CA ALA A 126 0.51 -16.27 1.82
C ALA A 126 1.65 -16.34 0.78
N ARG A 127 2.10 -17.55 0.50
CA ARG A 127 3.05 -17.85 -0.57
C ARG A 127 2.34 -18.72 -1.61
N SER A 128 2.37 -18.30 -2.86
CA SER A 128 1.86 -19.11 -3.98
C SER A 128 2.74 -20.35 -4.16
N GLU A 129 2.15 -21.52 -4.25
CA GLU A 129 2.87 -22.78 -4.50
C GLU A 129 3.33 -22.89 -5.96
N LYS A 130 2.67 -22.18 -6.87
CA LYS A 130 2.95 -22.21 -8.31
C LYS A 130 4.29 -21.57 -8.65
N ASP A 131 4.58 -20.40 -8.09
CA ASP A 131 5.72 -19.58 -8.46
C ASP A 131 6.54 -19.08 -7.25
N GLY A 132 6.09 -19.42 -6.04
CA GLY A 132 6.73 -19.04 -4.79
C GLY A 132 6.58 -17.57 -4.42
N GLN A 133 5.76 -16.80 -5.13
CA GLN A 133 5.58 -15.37 -4.85
C GLN A 133 4.76 -15.14 -3.57
N ALA A 134 5.09 -14.05 -2.88
CA ALA A 134 4.29 -13.56 -1.75
C ALA A 134 3.02 -12.87 -2.26
N VAL A 135 1.88 -13.24 -1.69
CA VAL A 135 0.56 -12.69 -2.03
C VAL A 135 -0.20 -12.28 -0.77
N ALA A 136 -1.15 -11.38 -0.89
CA ALA A 136 -2.12 -11.08 0.15
C ALA A 136 -3.45 -11.74 -0.20
N ILE A 137 -4.01 -12.52 0.74
CA ILE A 137 -5.28 -13.20 0.55
C ILE A 137 -6.29 -12.64 1.55
N LYS A 138 -7.32 -11.98 1.02
CA LYS A 138 -8.47 -11.53 1.80
C LYS A 138 -9.55 -12.60 1.76
N THR A 139 -10.03 -13.03 2.93
CA THR A 139 -11.07 -14.04 3.05
C THR A 139 -12.34 -13.45 3.62
N LEU A 140 -13.48 -13.92 3.14
CA LEU A 140 -14.79 -13.75 3.77
C LEU A 140 -15.14 -15.06 4.47
N LEU A 141 -15.34 -15.00 5.78
CA LEU A 141 -15.65 -16.19 6.57
C LEU A 141 -17.06 -16.72 6.25
N PRO A 142 -17.30 -18.03 6.31
CA PRO A 142 -18.61 -18.62 6.02
C PRO A 142 -19.77 -18.01 6.82
N GLU A 143 -19.53 -17.72 8.10
CA GLU A 143 -20.54 -17.13 9.00
C GLU A 143 -20.94 -15.71 8.56
N VAL A 144 -20.01 -14.98 7.92
CA VAL A 144 -20.25 -13.63 7.40
C VAL A 144 -20.83 -13.71 5.97
N ALA A 145 -20.47 -14.73 5.22
CA ALA A 145 -20.99 -15.00 3.87
C ALA A 145 -22.49 -15.33 3.86
N VAL A 146 -23.08 -15.75 4.98
CA VAL A 146 -24.54 -15.93 5.14
C VAL A 146 -25.30 -14.62 4.93
N SER A 147 -24.69 -13.47 5.24
CA SER A 147 -25.24 -12.16 4.94
C SER A 147 -25.11 -11.84 3.45
N GLU A 148 -26.22 -11.84 2.74
CA GLU A 148 -26.28 -11.47 1.32
C GLU A 148 -25.64 -10.10 1.06
N GLN A 149 -25.81 -9.15 1.99
CA GLN A 149 -25.20 -7.83 1.87
C GLN A 149 -23.67 -7.86 1.98
N SER A 150 -23.12 -8.67 2.89
CA SER A 150 -21.68 -8.81 3.06
C SER A 150 -21.06 -9.51 1.85
N LEU A 151 -21.71 -10.55 1.34
CA LEU A 151 -21.27 -11.25 0.13
C LEU A 151 -21.29 -10.31 -1.09
N LYS A 152 -22.38 -9.55 -1.29
CA LYS A 152 -22.48 -8.56 -2.39
C LYS A 152 -21.38 -7.50 -2.31
N ARG A 153 -21.05 -7.00 -1.12
CA ARG A 153 -19.95 -6.05 -0.93
C ARG A 153 -18.61 -6.65 -1.29
N PHE A 154 -18.35 -7.89 -0.84
CA PHE A 154 -17.10 -8.57 -1.13
C PHE A 154 -16.96 -8.89 -2.62
N MET A 155 -18.02 -9.37 -3.28
CA MET A 155 -18.03 -9.60 -4.72
C MET A 155 -17.80 -8.31 -5.51
N ARG A 156 -18.40 -7.20 -5.05
CA ARG A 156 -18.15 -5.88 -5.66
C ARG A 156 -16.68 -5.45 -5.51
N GLU A 157 -16.05 -5.71 -4.37
CA GLU A 157 -14.62 -5.45 -4.17
C GLU A 157 -13.77 -6.27 -5.14
N ILE A 158 -14.10 -7.53 -5.37
CA ILE A 158 -13.44 -8.40 -6.35
C ILE A 158 -13.57 -7.84 -7.77
N GLU A 159 -14.79 -7.46 -8.19
CA GLU A 159 -15.03 -6.88 -9.52
C GLU A 159 -14.19 -5.62 -9.75
N VAL A 160 -14.15 -4.71 -8.76
CA VAL A 160 -13.36 -3.49 -8.80
C VAL A 160 -11.88 -3.83 -8.91
N ALA A 161 -11.36 -4.70 -8.03
CA ALA A 161 -9.95 -5.11 -8.04
C ALA A 161 -9.55 -5.72 -9.39
N ALA A 162 -10.38 -6.59 -9.97
CA ALA A 162 -10.12 -7.25 -11.25
C ALA A 162 -10.13 -6.28 -12.45
N SER A 163 -10.86 -5.17 -12.34
CA SER A 163 -11.00 -4.16 -13.42
C SER A 163 -9.95 -3.07 -13.41
N LEU A 164 -9.21 -2.93 -12.30
CA LEU A 164 -8.23 -1.85 -12.10
C LEU A 164 -6.80 -2.40 -12.21
N GLN A 165 -6.09 -2.03 -13.27
CA GLN A 165 -4.68 -2.37 -13.45
C GLN A 165 -3.87 -1.08 -13.63
N HIS A 166 -3.11 -0.71 -12.60
CA HIS A 166 -2.34 0.53 -12.56
C HIS A 166 -1.14 0.39 -11.61
N PRO A 167 0.03 1.00 -11.90
CA PRO A 167 1.26 0.84 -11.08
C PRO A 167 1.11 1.23 -9.61
N HIS A 168 0.13 2.09 -9.28
CA HIS A 168 -0.14 2.54 -7.91
C HIS A 168 -1.47 2.01 -7.34
N ILE A 169 -2.01 0.94 -7.94
CA ILE A 169 -3.14 0.18 -7.40
C ILE A 169 -2.66 -1.26 -7.18
N VAL A 170 -2.98 -1.83 -6.03
CA VAL A 170 -2.62 -3.21 -5.70
C VAL A 170 -3.20 -4.16 -6.76
N SER A 171 -2.32 -4.96 -7.38
CA SER A 171 -2.68 -5.80 -8.51
C SER A 171 -3.54 -6.97 -8.07
N TYR A 172 -4.66 -7.17 -8.74
CA TYR A 172 -5.48 -8.36 -8.65
C TYR A 172 -4.74 -9.56 -9.28
N ILE A 173 -4.85 -10.74 -8.64
CA ILE A 173 -4.29 -11.99 -9.15
C ILE A 173 -5.43 -12.95 -9.52
N GLU A 174 -6.21 -13.36 -8.51
CA GLU A 174 -7.36 -14.23 -8.72
C GLU A 174 -8.36 -14.13 -7.55
N HIS A 175 -9.48 -14.78 -7.69
CA HIS A 175 -10.44 -14.99 -6.62
C HIS A 175 -11.08 -16.38 -6.75
N GLY A 176 -11.73 -16.84 -5.70
CA GLY A 176 -12.41 -18.13 -5.74
C GLY A 176 -13.24 -18.40 -4.50
N THR A 177 -13.75 -19.63 -4.46
CA THR A 177 -14.44 -20.18 -3.29
C THR A 177 -13.91 -21.57 -3.02
N HIS A 178 -13.54 -21.84 -1.77
CA HIS A 178 -13.11 -23.17 -1.34
C HIS A 178 -13.68 -23.46 0.06
N ASN A 179 -14.33 -24.60 0.23
CA ASN A 179 -14.98 -25.02 1.48
C ASN A 179 -15.86 -23.92 2.13
N GLY A 180 -16.62 -23.19 1.31
CA GLY A 180 -17.47 -22.08 1.78
C GLY A 180 -16.74 -20.76 2.08
N ILE A 181 -15.42 -20.73 1.99
CA ILE A 181 -14.61 -19.52 2.14
C ILE A 181 -14.49 -18.84 0.79
N VAL A 182 -15.02 -17.63 0.66
CA VAL A 182 -14.79 -16.77 -0.51
C VAL A 182 -13.48 -16.00 -0.30
N PHE A 183 -12.61 -15.97 -1.30
CA PHE A 183 -11.31 -15.32 -1.18
C PHE A 183 -10.95 -14.47 -2.40
N LEU A 184 -10.15 -13.45 -2.16
CA LEU A 184 -9.54 -12.55 -3.13
C LEU A 184 -8.03 -12.58 -2.93
N VAL A 185 -7.27 -12.86 -3.98
CA VAL A 185 -5.81 -12.86 -4.01
C VAL A 185 -5.32 -11.62 -4.74
N THR A 186 -4.43 -10.89 -4.09
CA THR A 186 -3.75 -9.72 -4.66
C THR A 186 -2.24 -9.83 -4.48
N GLU A 187 -1.49 -9.00 -5.17
CA GLU A 187 -0.08 -8.88 -4.87
C GLU A 187 0.15 -8.48 -3.40
N TYR A 188 1.24 -8.96 -2.83
CA TYR A 188 1.69 -8.51 -1.52
C TYR A 188 2.63 -7.31 -1.67
N VAL A 189 2.22 -6.18 -1.14
CA VAL A 189 3.07 -4.98 -1.07
C VAL A 189 3.97 -5.09 0.16
N SER A 190 5.27 -5.30 -0.06
CA SER A 190 6.26 -5.33 1.02
C SER A 190 6.53 -3.92 1.51
N GLY A 191 5.91 -3.55 2.61
CA GLY A 191 5.99 -2.22 3.19
C GLY A 191 5.04 -2.05 4.36
N MET A 192 4.63 -0.83 4.59
CA MET A 192 3.66 -0.50 5.63
C MET A 192 2.69 0.58 5.12
N ASP A 193 1.57 0.75 5.81
CA ASP A 193 0.67 1.86 5.53
C ASP A 193 1.29 3.22 5.91
N ALA A 194 0.82 4.29 5.27
CA ALA A 194 1.38 5.62 5.44
C ALA A 194 1.25 6.13 6.89
N ALA A 195 0.21 5.72 7.63
CA ALA A 195 0.06 6.07 9.05
C ALA A 195 1.16 5.43 9.91
N LYS A 196 1.45 4.13 9.69
CA LYS A 196 2.55 3.44 10.37
C LYS A 196 3.89 4.02 9.97
N LEU A 197 4.09 4.34 8.69
CA LEU A 197 5.32 4.97 8.21
C LEU A 197 5.57 6.30 8.93
N ALA A 198 4.57 7.17 9.00
CA ALA A 198 4.67 8.44 9.72
C ALA A 198 5.03 8.21 11.20
N LYS A 199 4.37 7.25 11.86
CA LYS A 199 4.63 6.90 13.27
C LYS A 199 6.08 6.43 13.49
N VAL A 200 6.60 5.56 12.65
CA VAL A 200 7.99 5.05 12.71
C VAL A 200 9.00 6.18 12.47
N ARG A 201 8.64 7.17 11.66
CA ARG A 201 9.46 8.36 11.34
C ARG A 201 9.31 9.49 12.35
N GLY A 202 8.79 9.23 13.56
CA GLY A 202 8.65 10.22 14.63
C GLY A 202 7.40 11.12 14.51
N GLY A 203 6.35 10.63 13.89
CA GLY A 203 5.03 11.27 13.80
C GLY A 203 4.81 12.12 12.56
N LYS A 204 5.82 12.28 11.69
CA LYS A 204 5.73 13.10 10.46
C LYS A 204 6.61 12.53 9.35
N LEU A 205 6.19 12.77 8.11
CA LEU A 205 6.97 12.50 6.91
C LEU A 205 7.57 13.82 6.36
N SER A 206 8.66 13.71 5.61
CA SER A 206 9.21 14.85 4.91
C SER A 206 8.26 15.31 3.80
N TYR A 207 8.33 16.60 3.44
CA TYR A 207 7.53 17.16 2.34
C TYR A 207 7.69 16.36 1.04
N LYS A 208 8.92 15.93 0.72
CA LYS A 208 9.21 15.14 -0.48
C LYS A 208 8.52 13.77 -0.47
N GLU A 209 8.51 13.09 0.69
CA GLU A 209 7.82 11.80 0.84
C GLU A 209 6.30 11.98 0.70
N VAL A 210 5.73 12.99 1.39
CA VAL A 210 4.30 13.29 1.30
C VAL A 210 3.90 13.64 -0.14
N ALA A 211 4.65 14.51 -0.81
CA ALA A 211 4.37 14.89 -2.18
C ALA A 211 4.36 13.69 -3.13
N LYS A 212 5.35 12.78 -3.00
CA LYS A 212 5.43 11.55 -3.80
C LYS A 212 4.23 10.62 -3.53
N ILE A 213 3.85 10.43 -2.26
CA ILE A 213 2.71 9.59 -1.89
C ILE A 213 1.42 10.16 -2.46
N ILE A 214 1.20 11.46 -2.32
CA ILE A 214 -0.01 12.13 -2.84
C ILE A 214 -0.06 12.07 -4.37
N GLU A 215 1.02 12.38 -5.06
CA GLU A 215 1.10 12.29 -6.53
C GLU A 215 0.70 10.90 -7.04
N GLN A 216 1.28 9.85 -6.47
CA GLN A 216 0.99 8.48 -6.85
C GLN A 216 -0.45 8.07 -6.51
N THR A 217 -0.96 8.52 -5.36
CA THR A 217 -2.35 8.29 -4.95
C THR A 217 -3.33 8.98 -5.89
N LEU A 218 -3.07 10.22 -6.26
CA LEU A 218 -3.91 10.97 -7.20
C LEU A 218 -3.90 10.34 -8.60
N ALA A 219 -2.77 9.86 -9.09
CA ALA A 219 -2.69 9.14 -10.35
C ALA A 219 -3.52 7.85 -10.34
N ALA A 220 -3.49 7.10 -9.23
CA ALA A 220 -4.32 5.92 -9.04
C ALA A 220 -5.82 6.25 -9.01
N LEU A 221 -6.20 7.32 -8.31
CA LEU A 221 -7.58 7.78 -8.22
C LEU A 221 -8.12 8.30 -9.55
N ASP A 222 -7.34 9.08 -10.28
CA ASP A 222 -7.70 9.57 -11.62
C ASP A 222 -8.00 8.40 -12.56
N PHE A 223 -7.13 7.38 -12.56
CA PHE A 223 -7.36 6.16 -13.34
C PHE A 223 -8.64 5.43 -12.92
N ALA A 224 -8.89 5.26 -11.61
CA ALA A 224 -10.09 4.59 -11.11
C ALA A 224 -11.36 5.38 -11.44
N HIS A 225 -11.34 6.71 -11.31
CA HIS A 225 -12.43 7.61 -11.65
C HIS A 225 -12.75 7.54 -13.16
N GLY A 226 -11.73 7.52 -14.01
CA GLY A 226 -11.88 7.32 -15.46
C GLY A 226 -12.54 5.99 -15.84
N LYS A 227 -12.48 4.98 -14.92
CA LYS A 227 -13.19 3.71 -15.03
C LYS A 227 -14.56 3.71 -14.33
N GLY A 228 -15.00 4.83 -13.77
CA GLY A 228 -16.27 4.98 -13.06
C GLY A 228 -16.28 4.45 -11.61
N PHE A 229 -15.11 4.19 -11.02
CA PHE A 229 -15.00 3.74 -9.65
C PHE A 229 -14.56 4.86 -8.71
N VAL A 230 -15.26 5.02 -7.60
CA VAL A 230 -14.93 5.95 -6.52
C VAL A 230 -14.57 5.16 -5.27
N HIS A 231 -13.41 5.43 -4.67
CA HIS A 231 -12.88 4.65 -3.54
C HIS A 231 -13.67 4.86 -2.23
N ARG A 232 -14.08 6.07 -1.91
CA ARG A 232 -14.90 6.48 -0.74
C ARG A 232 -14.30 6.28 0.66
N ASP A 233 -13.09 5.73 0.77
CA ASP A 233 -12.40 5.49 2.05
C ASP A 233 -10.88 5.71 1.89
N ILE A 234 -10.48 6.84 1.28
CA ILE A 234 -9.06 7.21 1.20
C ILE A 234 -8.62 7.75 2.57
N LYS A 235 -7.65 7.08 3.15
CA LYS A 235 -6.99 7.42 4.42
C LYS A 235 -5.61 6.79 4.45
N GLU A 236 -4.77 7.26 5.35
CA GLU A 236 -3.37 6.84 5.45
C GLU A 236 -3.20 5.33 5.65
N GLN A 237 -4.16 4.68 6.34
CA GLN A 237 -4.16 3.23 6.59
C GLN A 237 -4.41 2.41 5.32
N ASN A 238 -5.02 3.02 4.29
CA ASN A 238 -5.34 2.37 3.02
C ASN A 238 -4.30 2.69 1.93
N ILE A 239 -3.25 3.44 2.24
CA ILE A 239 -2.16 3.77 1.35
C ILE A 239 -0.93 2.97 1.79
N LEU A 240 -0.56 1.95 1.02
CA LEU A 240 0.62 1.13 1.27
C LEU A 240 1.85 1.79 0.63
N VAL A 241 2.89 1.97 1.41
CA VAL A 241 4.17 2.53 0.96
C VAL A 241 5.21 1.43 0.99
N ASN A 242 5.72 1.05 -0.19
CA ASN A 242 6.84 0.14 -0.30
C ASN A 242 8.16 0.89 -0.12
N GLY A 243 9.14 0.23 0.49
CA GLY A 243 10.46 0.82 0.75
C GLY A 243 11.38 0.77 -0.47
N SER A 244 10.97 1.41 -1.59
CA SER A 244 11.83 1.59 -2.77
C SER A 244 12.30 3.03 -2.88
#